data_660c4c295362453d6afa70fc7af93185
#
_entry.id   660c4c295362453d6afa70fc7af93185
#
_cell.length_a   1.000
_cell.length_b   1.000
_cell.length_c   1.000
_cell.angle_alpha   90.00
_cell.angle_beta   90.00
_cell.angle_gamma   90.00
#
_symmetry.space_group_name_H-M   'P 1'
#
loop_
_entity.id
_entity.type
_entity.pdbx_description
1 polymer ?
#
loop_
_entity_poly.entity_id
_entity_poly.type
_entity_poly.pdbx_seq_one_letter_code
_entity_poly.pdbx_strand_id
1 'polypeptide(L)'
;TSDTYQLVSALMGFIGTPVILGLGVWALLSFAYFIRDVQLQQIFIRPNIRRLRVICLALVLVGVLENLFSGVDHYFLLKQSGIAFPGYSIADFAFKFRTFFIALLFGLFAEIFALGVKLKEEQELTV
;
A
#
# COMPACT_ATOMS: atom_id res chain seq x y z
N THR A 1 -25.26 -16.10 -7.43
CA THR A 1 -25.65 -17.16 -6.50
C THR A 1 -24.80 -17.12 -5.23
N SER A 2 -25.40 -17.52 -4.09
CA SER A 2 -24.71 -17.49 -2.80
C SER A 2 -23.46 -18.40 -2.78
N ASP A 3 -23.49 -19.51 -3.51
CA ASP A 3 -22.35 -20.42 -3.60
C ASP A 3 -21.16 -19.80 -4.30
N THR A 4 -21.40 -19.05 -5.38
CA THR A 4 -20.36 -18.33 -6.09
C THR A 4 -19.74 -17.25 -5.20
N TYR A 5 -20.56 -16.51 -4.46
CA TYR A 5 -20.10 -15.50 -3.52
C TYR A 5 -19.23 -16.11 -2.43
N GLN A 6 -19.68 -17.21 -1.84
CA GLN A 6 -18.93 -17.90 -0.79
C GLN A 6 -17.58 -18.40 -1.30
N LEU A 7 -17.55 -18.96 -2.52
CA LEU A 7 -16.31 -19.42 -3.13
C LEU A 7 -15.34 -18.27 -3.38
N VAL A 8 -15.81 -17.20 -4.00
CA VAL A 8 -14.98 -16.04 -4.30
C VAL A 8 -14.48 -15.38 -3.03
N SER A 9 -15.36 -15.20 -2.03
CA SER A 9 -14.98 -14.61 -0.74
C SER A 9 -13.94 -15.47 -0.02
N ALA A 10 -14.09 -16.80 -0.03
CA ALA A 10 -13.13 -17.71 0.57
C ALA A 10 -11.77 -17.65 -0.14
N LEU A 11 -11.79 -17.62 -1.48
CA LEU A 11 -10.55 -17.52 -2.27
C LEU A 11 -9.85 -16.19 -2.03
N MET A 12 -10.60 -15.08 -1.99
CA MET A 12 -10.03 -13.76 -1.70
C MET A 12 -9.42 -13.72 -0.31
N GLY A 13 -10.10 -14.26 0.69
CA GLY A 13 -9.57 -14.34 2.05
C GLY A 13 -8.34 -15.24 2.14
N PHE A 14 -8.40 -16.40 1.50
CA PHE A 14 -7.30 -17.37 1.55
C PHE A 14 -6.04 -16.87 0.86
N ILE A 15 -6.18 -16.18 -0.27
CA ILE A 15 -5.05 -15.65 -1.04
C ILE A 15 -4.68 -14.24 -0.55
N GLY A 16 -5.68 -13.38 -0.34
CA GLY A 16 -5.46 -11.97 -0.03
C GLY A 16 -4.88 -11.73 1.34
N THR A 17 -5.35 -12.46 2.37
CA THR A 17 -4.88 -12.27 3.74
C THR A 17 -3.38 -12.53 3.88
N PRO A 18 -2.83 -13.68 3.39
CA PRO A 18 -1.38 -13.89 3.45
C PRO A 18 -0.59 -12.87 2.64
N VAL A 19 -1.10 -12.42 1.50
CA VAL A 19 -0.44 -11.40 0.67
C VAL A 19 -0.36 -10.08 1.41
N ILE A 20 -1.48 -9.63 2.01
CA ILE A 20 -1.52 -8.36 2.75
C ILE A 20 -0.61 -8.45 3.98
N LEU A 21 -0.65 -9.56 4.71
CA LEU A 21 0.23 -9.76 5.87
C LEU A 21 1.70 -9.76 5.47
N GLY A 22 2.04 -10.43 4.37
CA GLY A 22 3.41 -10.46 3.85
C GLY A 22 3.90 -9.07 3.45
N LEU A 23 3.08 -8.31 2.75
CA LEU A 23 3.40 -6.93 2.37
C LEU A 23 3.56 -6.05 3.61
N GLY A 24 2.68 -6.22 4.61
CA GLY A 24 2.75 -5.47 5.86
C GLY A 24 4.03 -5.76 6.64
N VAL A 25 4.41 -7.04 6.76
CA VAL A 25 5.65 -7.44 7.41
C VAL A 25 6.86 -6.89 6.66
N TRP A 26 6.86 -6.98 5.35
CA TRP A 26 7.95 -6.44 4.52
C TRP A 26 8.09 -4.93 4.71
N ALA A 27 6.99 -4.19 4.71
CA ALA A 27 7.00 -2.75 4.94
C ALA A 27 7.50 -2.42 6.35
N LEU A 28 7.06 -3.18 7.37
CA LEU A 28 7.50 -2.97 8.75
C LEU A 28 8.99 -3.23 8.92
N LEU A 29 9.51 -4.30 8.32
CA LEU A 29 10.94 -4.60 8.36
C LEU A 29 11.76 -3.50 7.67
N SER A 30 11.31 -3.05 6.51
CA SER A 30 11.96 -1.95 5.80
C SER A 30 11.99 -0.68 6.64
N PHE A 31 10.88 -0.38 7.31
CA PHE A 31 10.77 0.78 8.18
C PHE A 31 11.68 0.63 9.40
N ALA A 32 11.76 -0.56 9.99
CA ALA A 32 12.64 -0.83 11.13
C ALA A 32 14.12 -0.62 10.77
N TYR A 33 14.54 -1.12 9.61
CA TYR A 33 15.90 -0.90 9.12
C TYR A 33 16.16 0.59 8.84
N PHE A 34 15.17 1.29 8.31
CA PHE A 34 15.27 2.73 8.09
C PHE A 34 15.50 3.48 9.42
N ILE A 35 14.72 3.15 10.45
CA ILE A 35 14.87 3.77 11.78
C ILE A 35 16.24 3.47 12.35
N ARG A 36 16.73 2.24 12.20
CA ARG A 36 18.07 1.86 12.66
C ARG A 36 19.14 2.74 12.02
N ASP A 37 19.05 2.95 10.70
CA ASP A 37 20.03 3.78 10.00
C ASP A 37 19.94 5.24 10.43
N VAL A 38 18.74 5.75 10.74
CA VAL A 38 18.57 7.08 11.29
C VAL A 38 19.26 7.19 12.66
N GLN A 39 19.11 6.18 13.51
CA GLN A 39 19.77 6.14 14.82
C GLN A 39 21.29 6.10 14.70
N LEU A 40 21.81 5.45 13.66
CA LEU A 40 23.24 5.38 13.40
C LEU A 40 23.76 6.60 12.62
N GLN A 41 22.90 7.61 12.42
CA GLN A 41 23.22 8.85 11.70
C GLN A 41 23.57 8.61 10.21
N GLN A 42 23.12 7.50 9.65
CA GLN A 42 23.28 7.17 8.24
C GLN A 42 21.96 7.41 7.50
N ILE A 43 21.50 8.66 7.50
CA ILE A 43 20.17 9.01 6.98
C ILE A 43 20.17 9.02 5.45
N PHE A 44 21.13 9.75 4.86
CA PHE A 44 21.18 9.95 3.41
C PHE A 44 22.06 8.91 2.75
N ILE A 45 21.57 7.66 2.69
CA ILE A 45 22.24 6.55 2.01
C ILE A 45 21.26 5.92 1.02
N ARG A 46 21.78 5.32 -0.05
CA ARG A 46 20.95 4.71 -1.09
C ARG A 46 20.03 3.60 -0.57
N PRO A 47 20.46 2.72 0.36
CA PRO A 47 19.53 1.72 0.92
C PRO A 47 18.28 2.31 1.56
N ASN A 48 18.36 3.49 2.18
CA ASN A 48 17.19 4.15 2.78
C ASN A 48 16.20 4.62 1.73
N ILE A 49 16.68 5.10 0.58
CA ILE A 49 15.81 5.45 -0.55
C ILE A 49 15.05 4.21 -1.02
N ARG A 50 15.76 3.10 -1.18
CA ARG A 50 15.14 1.83 -1.58
C ARG A 50 14.07 1.38 -0.58
N ARG A 51 14.36 1.49 0.71
CA ARG A 51 13.42 1.12 1.78
C ARG A 51 12.16 1.96 1.74
N LEU A 52 12.29 3.26 1.55
CA LEU A 52 11.14 4.16 1.43
C LEU A 52 10.31 3.85 0.19
N ARG A 53 10.95 3.53 -0.94
CA ARG A 53 10.26 3.14 -2.16
C ARG A 53 9.53 1.81 -2.00
N VAL A 54 10.14 0.85 -1.29
CA VAL A 54 9.51 -0.44 -0.98
C VAL A 54 8.26 -0.22 -0.13
N ILE A 55 8.35 0.62 0.90
CA ILE A 55 7.19 0.94 1.76
C ILE A 55 6.09 1.59 0.92
N CYS A 56 6.44 2.56 0.08
CA CYS A 56 5.50 3.22 -0.82
C CYS A 56 4.80 2.21 -1.72
N LEU A 57 5.56 1.34 -2.38
CA LEU A 57 5.02 0.32 -3.27
C LEU A 57 4.11 -0.66 -2.53
N ALA A 58 4.55 -1.13 -1.35
CA ALA A 58 3.74 -2.04 -0.53
C ALA A 58 2.41 -1.39 -0.13
N LEU A 59 2.43 -0.12 0.26
CA LEU A 59 1.21 0.61 0.61
C LEU A 59 0.28 0.79 -0.59
N VAL A 60 0.83 1.08 -1.77
CA VAL A 60 0.03 1.19 -3.00
C VAL A 60 -0.63 -0.16 -3.31
N LEU A 61 0.12 -1.25 -3.22
CA LEU A 61 -0.42 -2.59 -3.47
C LEU A 61 -1.51 -2.96 -2.46
N VAL A 62 -1.29 -2.67 -1.18
CA VAL A 62 -2.30 -2.91 -0.14
C VAL A 62 -3.56 -2.08 -0.42
N GLY A 63 -3.39 -0.81 -0.79
CA GLY A 63 -4.52 0.05 -1.12
C GLY A 63 -5.33 -0.46 -2.30
N VAL A 64 -4.65 -0.93 -3.36
CA VAL A 64 -5.31 -1.52 -4.52
C VAL A 64 -6.08 -2.77 -4.12
N LEU A 65 -5.46 -3.66 -3.33
CA LEU A 65 -6.10 -4.90 -2.88
C LEU A 65 -7.31 -4.63 -2.00
N GLU A 66 -7.20 -3.69 -1.05
CA GLU A 66 -8.33 -3.29 -0.19
C GLU A 66 -9.51 -2.79 -1.00
N ASN A 67 -9.27 -1.91 -1.97
CA ASN A 67 -10.33 -1.37 -2.81
C ASN A 67 -10.93 -2.43 -3.72
N LEU A 68 -10.09 -3.33 -4.25
CA LEU A 68 -10.55 -4.43 -5.09
C LEU A 68 -11.45 -5.37 -4.32
N PHE A 69 -11.05 -5.78 -3.13
CA PHE A 69 -11.83 -6.68 -2.27
C PHE A 69 -13.16 -6.04 -1.85
N SER A 70 -13.13 -4.77 -1.45
CA SER A 70 -14.33 -4.04 -1.10
C SER A 70 -15.28 -3.91 -2.30
N GLY A 71 -14.73 -3.64 -3.49
CA GLY A 71 -15.54 -3.53 -4.71
C GLY A 71 -16.21 -4.85 -5.08
N VAL A 72 -15.47 -5.96 -4.96
CA VAL A 72 -16.03 -7.30 -5.23
C VAL A 72 -17.13 -7.64 -4.23
N ASP A 73 -16.89 -7.41 -2.94
CA ASP A 73 -17.91 -7.64 -1.90
C ASP A 73 -19.15 -6.81 -2.15
N HIS A 74 -18.99 -5.54 -2.49
CA HIS A 74 -20.10 -4.65 -2.79
C HIS A 74 -20.90 -5.12 -4.00
N TYR A 75 -20.21 -5.55 -5.06
CA TYR A 75 -20.85 -6.07 -6.26
C TYR A 75 -21.68 -7.31 -5.96
N PHE A 76 -21.13 -8.27 -5.22
CA PHE A 76 -21.86 -9.50 -4.87
C PHE A 76 -23.02 -9.23 -3.94
N LEU A 77 -22.87 -8.29 -3.00
CA LEU A 77 -23.93 -7.92 -2.09
C LEU A 77 -25.12 -7.35 -2.85
N LEU A 78 -24.90 -6.46 -3.81
CA LEU A 78 -25.95 -5.92 -4.67
C LEU A 78 -26.61 -6.99 -5.53
N LYS A 79 -25.81 -7.92 -6.06
CA LYS A 79 -26.33 -8.98 -6.92
C LYS A 79 -27.16 -9.99 -6.14
N GLN A 80 -26.76 -10.32 -4.90
CA GLN A 80 -27.47 -11.28 -4.06
C GLN A 80 -28.79 -10.76 -3.52
N SER A 81 -28.84 -9.48 -3.15
CA SER A 81 -30.02 -8.92 -2.51
C SER A 81 -31.23 -8.91 -3.44
N GLY A 82 -31.03 -8.89 -4.76
CA GLY A 82 -32.12 -8.82 -5.73
C GLY A 82 -32.99 -7.58 -5.54
N ILE A 83 -32.70 -6.76 -4.57
CA ILE A 83 -33.44 -5.55 -4.24
C ILE A 83 -32.59 -4.38 -4.74
N ALA A 84 -33.17 -3.63 -5.68
CA ALA A 84 -32.56 -2.37 -6.10
C ALA A 84 -32.79 -1.36 -4.98
N PHE A 85 -31.80 -1.17 -4.13
CA PHE A 85 -31.85 -0.07 -3.16
C PHE A 85 -31.72 1.23 -3.93
N PRO A 86 -32.69 2.16 -3.81
CA PRO A 86 -32.56 3.44 -4.48
C PRO A 86 -31.32 4.17 -3.96
N GLY A 87 -30.39 4.50 -4.86
CA GLY A 87 -29.15 5.14 -4.51
C GLY A 87 -27.98 4.19 -4.22
N TYR A 88 -28.20 2.88 -4.23
CA TYR A 88 -27.14 1.89 -4.03
C TYR A 88 -26.76 1.28 -5.38
N SER A 89 -25.67 1.71 -5.94
CA SER A 89 -25.13 1.19 -7.19
C SER A 89 -23.65 0.88 -7.01
N ILE A 90 -23.04 0.23 -8.01
CA ILE A 90 -21.57 0.01 -8.00
C ILE A 90 -20.82 1.34 -7.92
N ALA A 91 -21.43 2.42 -8.47
CA ALA A 91 -20.85 3.76 -8.41
C ALA A 91 -20.84 4.33 -6.98
N ASP A 92 -21.67 3.82 -6.08
CA ASP A 92 -21.66 4.25 -4.67
C ASP A 92 -20.57 3.58 -3.85
N PHE A 93 -19.75 2.75 -4.48
CA PHE A 93 -18.59 2.15 -3.85
C PHE A 93 -17.65 3.25 -3.35
N ALA A 94 -17.42 3.26 -2.03
CA ALA A 94 -16.55 4.26 -1.41
C ALA A 94 -15.10 3.88 -1.63
N PHE A 95 -14.42 4.58 -2.51
CA PHE A 95 -12.99 4.39 -2.74
C PHE A 95 -12.20 4.86 -1.52
N LYS A 96 -11.35 3.98 -0.99
CA LYS A 96 -10.56 4.28 0.20
C LYS A 96 -9.25 4.93 -0.21
N PHE A 97 -9.17 6.25 -0.02
CA PHE A 97 -7.99 7.03 -0.38
C PHE A 97 -6.90 7.03 0.68
N ARG A 98 -7.25 6.69 1.92
CA ARG A 98 -6.35 6.86 3.07
C ARG A 98 -4.97 6.20 2.84
N THR A 99 -4.95 4.95 2.43
CA THR A 99 -3.72 4.20 2.20
C THR A 99 -2.90 4.81 1.07
N PHE A 100 -3.57 5.31 0.03
CA PHE A 100 -2.90 5.96 -1.09
C PHE A 100 -2.27 7.30 -0.69
N PHE A 101 -2.92 8.06 0.20
CA PHE A 101 -2.33 9.29 0.73
C PHE A 101 -1.07 9.02 1.53
N ILE A 102 -1.08 7.98 2.37
CA ILE A 102 0.09 7.57 3.13
C ILE A 102 1.20 7.12 2.18
N ALA A 103 0.87 6.35 1.15
CA ALA A 103 1.83 5.91 0.13
C ALA A 103 2.45 7.11 -0.59
N LEU A 104 1.64 8.13 -0.92
CA LEU A 104 2.13 9.35 -1.56
C LEU A 104 3.13 10.08 -0.67
N LEU A 105 2.86 10.17 0.63
CA LEU A 105 3.79 10.80 1.58
C LEU A 105 5.12 10.06 1.62
N PHE A 106 5.11 8.73 1.67
CA PHE A 106 6.35 7.94 1.62
C PHE A 106 7.08 8.11 0.30
N GLY A 107 6.35 8.23 -0.81
CA GLY A 107 6.94 8.52 -2.10
C GLY A 107 7.64 9.87 -2.12
N LEU A 108 7.02 10.91 -1.54
CA LEU A 108 7.63 12.22 -1.41
C LEU A 108 8.89 12.17 -0.55
N PHE A 109 8.86 11.46 0.58
CA PHE A 109 10.04 11.29 1.42
C PHE A 109 11.16 10.59 0.66
N ALA A 110 10.83 9.57 -0.14
CA ALA A 110 11.82 8.87 -0.96
C ALA A 110 12.50 9.83 -1.94
N GLU A 111 11.74 10.71 -2.59
CA GLU A 111 12.29 11.70 -3.52
C GLU A 111 13.14 12.75 -2.80
N ILE A 112 12.71 13.22 -1.63
CA ILE A 112 13.49 14.16 -0.82
C ILE A 112 14.81 13.52 -0.40
N PHE A 113 14.80 12.25 0.03
CA PHE A 113 16.00 11.54 0.42
C PHE A 113 16.92 11.27 -0.77
N ALA A 114 16.35 10.98 -1.94
CA ALA A 114 17.13 10.83 -3.18
C ALA A 114 17.88 12.13 -3.50
N LEU A 115 17.21 13.26 -3.36
CA LEU A 115 17.82 14.58 -3.56
C LEU A 115 18.93 14.81 -2.52
N GLY A 116 18.68 14.46 -1.26
CA GLY A 116 19.66 14.59 -0.19
C GLY A 116 20.92 13.77 -0.44
N VAL A 117 20.76 12.52 -0.90
CA VAL A 117 21.88 11.65 -1.26
C VAL A 117 22.67 12.24 -2.42
N LYS A 118 21.98 12.76 -3.44
CA LYS A 118 22.64 13.39 -4.59
C LYS A 118 23.47 14.60 -4.15
N LEU A 119 22.91 15.47 -3.31
CA LEU A 119 23.64 16.63 -2.80
C LEU A 119 24.84 16.24 -1.98
N LYS A 120 24.73 15.20 -1.16
CA LYS A 120 25.83 14.68 -0.36
C LYS A 120 26.95 14.16 -1.24
N GLU A 121 26.63 13.39 -2.30
CA GLU A 121 27.61 12.89 -3.26
C GLU A 121 28.31 14.04 -3.98
N GLU A 122 27.59 15.07 -4.38
CA GLU A 122 28.18 16.25 -5.02
C GLU A 122 29.13 16.99 -4.09
N GLN A 123 28.78 17.13 -2.80
CA GLN A 123 29.66 17.75 -1.81
C GLN A 123 30.94 16.94 -1.61
N GLU A 124 30.87 15.62 -1.60
CA GLU A 124 32.05 14.77 -1.47
C GLU A 124 32.98 14.88 -2.68
N LEU A 125 32.42 15.13 -3.88
CA LEU A 125 33.20 15.30 -5.09
C LEU A 125 33.92 16.66 -5.17
N THR A 126 33.38 17.68 -4.47
CA THR A 126 33.95 19.02 -4.50
C THR A 126 35.08 19.23 -3.48
N VAL A 127 35.27 18.28 -2.58
CA VAL A 127 36.35 18.31 -1.61
C VAL A 127 37.58 17.61 -2.20
#